data_74f75760d297b47655f53197b0a4ab86
#
_entry.id   74f75760d297b47655f53197b0a4ab86
#
_cell.length_a   1.000
_cell.length_b   1.000
_cell.length_c   1.000
_cell.angle_alpha   90.00
_cell.angle_beta   90.00
_cell.angle_gamma   90.00
#
_symmetry.space_group_name_H-M   'P 1'
#
loop_
_entity.id
_entity.type
_entity.pdbx_description
1 polymer ?
#
loop_
_entity_poly.entity_id
_entity_poly.type
_entity_poly.pdbx_seq_one_letter_code
_entity_poly.pdbx_strand_id
1 'polypeptide(L)'
;AWGGLHICGYAHTNAAGGTGKSEIGNAIYGGNDDNDNSGVLKYICLEYTGYAFDEEHEANGVSFYGVGNGTTVEHLQAYQGSDDGFEFFGGSVNVKYMVATDCSDDSFDWTEGWNGKAQFLVAYQSTEDELGYACDCLMECDNNDSNYAATPVAHPVIANATLVGNGGDAQGVRLRAGTQVELYNTLITGKEKPLTVETAETENALKEGTSKLEYVAISKELTSKENIYTNADFAQAAGNLTNQTFSWTDKYVGTADGGKDLSADSFFTKTNYKGAVKADEDWTAGWTL
;
A
#
# COMPACT_ATOMS: atom_id res chain seq x y z
N ALA A 1 14.89 4.43 -17.32
CA ALA A 1 13.50 4.05 -16.96
C ALA A 1 12.81 3.42 -18.18
N TRP A 2 11.83 2.58 -17.93
CA TRP A 2 10.96 1.93 -18.91
C TRP A 2 9.55 1.83 -18.34
N GLY A 3 8.55 1.40 -19.14
CA GLY A 3 7.16 1.54 -18.80
C GLY A 3 6.59 0.56 -17.76
N GLY A 4 7.37 -0.29 -17.10
CA GLY A 4 6.82 -1.24 -16.11
C GLY A 4 5.78 -2.20 -16.69
N LEU A 5 4.89 -2.70 -15.81
CA LEU A 5 3.77 -3.56 -16.20
C LEU A 5 2.43 -2.84 -15.99
N HIS A 6 1.61 -2.78 -17.03
CA HIS A 6 0.24 -2.25 -16.97
C HIS A 6 -0.75 -3.38 -17.24
N ILE A 7 -1.61 -3.67 -16.26
CA ILE A 7 -2.59 -4.74 -16.33
C ILE A 7 -3.98 -4.12 -16.26
N CYS A 8 -4.76 -4.27 -17.33
CA CYS A 8 -6.11 -3.73 -17.42
C CYS A 8 -7.12 -4.88 -17.36
N GLY A 9 -7.97 -4.86 -16.33
CA GLY A 9 -9.00 -5.86 -16.08
C GLY A 9 -10.41 -5.28 -16.23
N TYR A 10 -11.39 -6.10 -15.90
CA TYR A 10 -12.83 -5.82 -16.02
C TYR A 10 -13.53 -5.71 -14.66
N ALA A 11 -12.78 -5.63 -13.55
CA ALA A 11 -13.34 -5.39 -12.24
C ALA A 11 -13.79 -3.91 -12.12
N HIS A 12 -14.45 -3.58 -11.00
CA HIS A 12 -14.97 -2.24 -10.80
C HIS A 12 -13.88 -1.16 -10.73
N THR A 13 -14.25 0.05 -11.11
CA THR A 13 -13.58 1.29 -10.73
C THR A 13 -14.63 2.32 -10.36
N ASN A 14 -14.34 3.22 -9.43
CA ASN A 14 -15.21 4.35 -9.14
C ASN A 14 -14.91 5.60 -9.97
N ALA A 15 -14.07 5.47 -10.99
CA ALA A 15 -13.94 6.47 -12.02
C ALA A 15 -15.28 6.78 -12.68
N ALA A 16 -15.46 8.01 -13.16
CA ALA A 16 -16.74 8.47 -13.73
C ALA A 16 -17.21 7.55 -14.87
N GLY A 17 -18.38 6.96 -14.71
CA GLY A 17 -18.94 6.02 -15.69
C GLY A 17 -18.51 4.56 -15.52
N GLY A 18 -17.74 4.23 -14.49
CA GLY A 18 -17.32 2.85 -14.16
C GLY A 18 -16.25 2.27 -15.09
N THR A 19 -15.58 3.09 -15.84
CA THR A 19 -14.42 2.74 -16.69
C THR A 19 -13.41 3.87 -16.68
N GLY A 20 -12.14 3.54 -16.86
CA GLY A 20 -11.04 4.50 -16.96
C GLY A 20 -10.15 4.23 -18.18
N LYS A 21 -9.14 5.03 -18.33
CA LYS A 21 -8.06 4.83 -19.30
C LYS A 21 -6.74 4.75 -18.55
N SER A 22 -5.92 3.77 -18.87
CA SER A 22 -4.58 3.66 -18.31
C SER A 22 -3.76 4.90 -18.67
N GLU A 23 -2.93 5.34 -17.74
CA GLU A 23 -2.04 6.51 -17.93
C GLU A 23 -1.14 6.32 -19.14
N ILE A 24 -0.62 5.13 -19.32
CA ILE A 24 0.19 4.79 -20.48
C ILE A 24 -0.60 3.95 -21.47
N GLY A 25 -0.64 4.40 -22.73
CA GLY A 25 -1.26 3.68 -23.82
C GLY A 25 -2.77 3.85 -23.94
N ASN A 26 -3.44 4.55 -23.03
CA ASN A 26 -4.89 4.82 -23.04
C ASN A 26 -5.75 3.55 -23.18
N ALA A 27 -5.31 2.42 -22.62
CA ALA A 27 -6.10 1.20 -22.61
C ALA A 27 -7.32 1.38 -21.69
N ILE A 28 -8.48 0.93 -22.15
CA ILE A 28 -9.70 1.00 -21.35
C ILE A 28 -9.69 -0.14 -20.33
N TYR A 29 -10.01 0.19 -19.08
CA TYR A 29 -10.19 -0.76 -17.98
C TYR A 29 -11.50 -0.50 -17.23
N GLY A 30 -11.81 -1.41 -16.33
CA GLY A 30 -12.99 -1.30 -15.49
C GLY A 30 -14.21 -2.02 -16.07
N GLY A 31 -15.19 -2.18 -15.25
CA GLY A 31 -16.42 -2.93 -15.53
C GLY A 31 -17.13 -3.32 -14.26
N ASN A 32 -17.65 -4.53 -14.20
CA ASN A 32 -18.38 -5.05 -13.04
C ASN A 32 -18.08 -6.54 -12.75
N ASP A 33 -16.96 -7.05 -13.24
CA ASP A 33 -16.51 -8.43 -12.98
C ASP A 33 -15.37 -8.43 -11.95
N ASP A 34 -15.72 -8.38 -10.69
CA ASP A 34 -14.72 -8.42 -9.59
C ASP A 34 -14.00 -9.77 -9.49
N ASN A 35 -14.45 -10.80 -10.21
CA ASN A 35 -13.73 -12.07 -10.35
C ASN A 35 -12.86 -12.15 -11.61
N ASP A 36 -12.68 -11.02 -12.31
CA ASP A 36 -11.78 -10.95 -13.45
C ASP A 36 -10.45 -11.64 -13.16
N ASN A 37 -9.95 -12.37 -14.16
CA ASN A 37 -8.68 -13.07 -14.09
C ASN A 37 -7.76 -12.61 -15.21
N SER A 38 -6.88 -11.70 -14.88
CA SER A 38 -5.86 -11.14 -15.77
C SER A 38 -4.54 -11.95 -15.78
N GLY A 39 -4.55 -13.15 -15.20
CA GLY A 39 -3.42 -14.08 -15.28
C GLY A 39 -2.72 -14.37 -13.96
N VAL A 40 -1.46 -14.77 -14.05
CA VAL A 40 -0.63 -15.19 -12.92
C VAL A 40 0.72 -14.46 -12.97
N LEU A 41 1.02 -13.68 -11.94
CA LEU A 41 2.28 -12.99 -11.75
C LEU A 41 2.96 -13.53 -10.50
N LYS A 42 4.13 -14.16 -10.67
CA LYS A 42 4.90 -14.73 -9.56
C LYS A 42 6.39 -14.60 -9.79
N TYR A 43 7.13 -14.23 -8.73
CA TYR A 43 8.59 -14.12 -8.74
C TYR A 43 9.11 -13.20 -9.84
N ILE A 44 8.60 -11.97 -9.87
CA ILE A 44 8.99 -10.95 -10.84
C ILE A 44 9.70 -9.82 -10.11
N CYS A 45 10.92 -9.49 -10.55
CA CYS A 45 11.61 -8.28 -10.15
C CYS A 45 11.58 -7.28 -11.31
N LEU A 46 11.12 -6.08 -11.04
CA LEU A 46 11.03 -4.96 -11.98
C LEU A 46 12.00 -3.89 -11.53
N GLU A 47 12.98 -3.61 -12.36
CA GLU A 47 14.05 -2.68 -12.02
C GLU A 47 13.98 -1.44 -12.90
N TYR A 48 14.18 -0.25 -12.27
CA TYR A 48 14.34 1.01 -12.97
C TYR A 48 13.17 1.36 -13.91
N THR A 49 11.95 1.11 -13.46
CA THR A 49 10.70 1.54 -14.10
C THR A 49 10.48 3.04 -13.93
N GLY A 50 9.33 3.57 -14.28
CA GLY A 50 8.98 4.96 -14.03
C GLY A 50 9.25 5.90 -15.19
N TYR A 51 9.07 5.43 -16.45
CA TYR A 51 9.20 6.32 -17.60
C TYR A 51 8.03 7.32 -17.63
N ALA A 52 8.34 8.60 -17.44
CA ALA A 52 7.39 9.69 -17.58
C ALA A 52 7.26 10.14 -19.04
N PHE A 53 6.04 10.18 -19.57
CA PHE A 53 5.73 10.79 -20.86
C PHE A 53 5.51 12.30 -20.70
N ASP A 54 4.87 12.70 -19.62
CA ASP A 54 4.65 14.08 -19.15
C ASP A 54 4.40 14.07 -17.63
N GLU A 55 4.01 15.20 -17.04
CA GLU A 55 3.79 15.36 -15.59
C GLU A 55 2.52 14.67 -15.08
N GLU A 56 1.66 14.15 -15.96
CA GLU A 56 0.40 13.49 -15.60
C GLU A 56 0.33 12.04 -16.08
N HIS A 57 1.36 11.55 -16.81
CA HIS A 57 1.39 10.20 -17.40
C HIS A 57 2.74 9.55 -17.13
N GLU A 58 2.83 8.87 -16.03
CA GLU A 58 4.02 8.18 -15.57
C GLU A 58 3.79 6.67 -15.49
N ALA A 59 4.87 5.92 -15.47
CA ALA A 59 4.79 4.47 -15.50
C ALA A 59 5.33 3.88 -14.19
N ASN A 60 4.48 3.28 -13.42
CA ASN A 60 4.80 2.59 -12.18
C ASN A 60 5.66 1.33 -12.39
N GLY A 61 6.07 0.68 -11.29
CA GLY A 61 6.55 -0.69 -11.35
C GLY A 61 5.49 -1.61 -11.91
N VAL A 62 4.34 -1.70 -11.22
CA VAL A 62 3.14 -2.38 -11.73
C VAL A 62 1.92 -1.51 -11.46
N SER A 63 1.16 -1.20 -12.50
CA SER A 63 -0.15 -0.57 -12.41
C SER A 63 -1.26 -1.61 -12.61
N PHE A 64 -2.13 -1.76 -11.61
CA PHE A 64 -3.29 -2.66 -11.63
C PHE A 64 -4.57 -1.86 -11.89
N TYR A 65 -5.00 -1.78 -13.13
CA TYR A 65 -6.18 -1.01 -13.56
C TYR A 65 -7.44 -1.91 -13.57
N GLY A 66 -8.31 -1.79 -12.60
CA GLY A 66 -9.54 -2.57 -12.53
C GLY A 66 -9.32 -4.08 -12.56
N VAL A 67 -8.25 -4.55 -11.94
CA VAL A 67 -7.89 -5.98 -11.94
C VAL A 67 -8.69 -6.73 -10.90
N GLY A 68 -9.23 -7.88 -11.26
CA GLY A 68 -10.11 -8.68 -10.41
C GLY A 68 -9.38 -9.70 -9.52
N ASN A 69 -10.11 -10.21 -8.53
CA ASN A 69 -9.59 -11.14 -7.53
C ASN A 69 -9.34 -12.57 -8.05
N GLY A 70 -9.73 -12.88 -9.28
CA GLY A 70 -9.34 -14.10 -9.97
C GLY A 70 -7.88 -14.10 -10.43
N THR A 71 -7.24 -12.93 -10.45
CA THR A 71 -5.83 -12.76 -10.81
C THR A 71 -4.93 -13.18 -9.65
N THR A 72 -3.87 -13.93 -9.94
CA THR A 72 -2.88 -14.32 -8.93
C THR A 72 -1.68 -13.40 -8.97
N VAL A 73 -1.37 -12.75 -7.85
CA VAL A 73 -0.23 -11.84 -7.72
C VAL A 73 0.51 -12.14 -6.42
N GLU A 74 1.73 -12.66 -6.53
CA GLU A 74 2.57 -12.94 -5.37
C GLU A 74 4.06 -12.95 -5.71
N HIS A 75 4.91 -12.55 -4.75
CA HIS A 75 6.35 -12.46 -4.89
C HIS A 75 6.77 -11.53 -6.03
N LEU A 76 6.38 -10.27 -5.94
CA LEU A 76 6.81 -9.22 -6.85
C LEU A 76 7.70 -8.21 -6.12
N GLN A 77 8.75 -7.76 -6.80
CA GLN A 77 9.55 -6.62 -6.36
C GLN A 77 9.55 -5.52 -7.42
N ALA A 78 9.32 -4.27 -6.98
CA ALA A 78 9.67 -3.06 -7.69
C ALA A 78 10.93 -2.47 -7.05
N TYR A 79 11.97 -2.19 -7.85
CA TYR A 79 13.27 -1.76 -7.37
C TYR A 79 13.75 -0.53 -8.13
N GLN A 80 13.99 0.56 -7.38
CA GLN A 80 14.51 1.83 -7.91
C GLN A 80 13.74 2.36 -9.13
N GLY A 81 12.41 2.30 -9.05
CA GLY A 81 11.53 2.98 -10.01
C GLY A 81 11.61 4.50 -9.83
N SER A 82 11.39 5.25 -10.91
CA SER A 82 11.29 6.72 -10.86
C SER A 82 9.85 7.22 -10.76
N ASP A 83 8.95 6.35 -10.34
CA ASP A 83 7.56 6.55 -10.04
C ASP A 83 7.15 5.49 -9.01
N ASP A 84 5.86 5.22 -8.80
CA ASP A 84 5.40 4.25 -7.79
C ASP A 84 5.98 2.84 -7.97
N GLY A 85 6.08 2.13 -6.87
CA GLY A 85 6.36 0.70 -6.90
C GLY A 85 5.18 -0.10 -7.44
N PHE A 86 4.03 0.05 -6.79
CA PHE A 86 2.78 -0.66 -7.12
C PHE A 86 1.59 0.26 -6.93
N GLU A 87 0.79 0.46 -7.99
CA GLU A 87 -0.39 1.28 -7.93
C GLU A 87 -1.66 0.51 -8.34
N PHE A 88 -2.75 0.74 -7.59
CA PHE A 88 -4.04 0.06 -7.76
C PHE A 88 -5.14 1.07 -8.09
N PHE A 89 -5.61 1.03 -9.34
CA PHE A 89 -6.72 1.83 -9.83
C PHE A 89 -8.02 1.01 -9.77
N GLY A 90 -8.73 1.08 -8.67
CA GLY A 90 -9.93 0.27 -8.47
C GLY A 90 -9.66 -1.22 -8.43
N GLY A 91 -10.68 -2.01 -8.72
CA GLY A 91 -10.60 -3.45 -8.76
C GLY A 91 -10.58 -4.13 -7.40
N SER A 92 -10.37 -5.43 -7.45
CA SER A 92 -10.46 -6.33 -6.29
C SER A 92 -9.26 -7.28 -6.20
N VAL A 93 -8.18 -7.03 -6.95
CA VAL A 93 -7.00 -7.89 -6.97
C VAL A 93 -6.41 -8.08 -5.58
N ASN A 94 -6.10 -9.33 -5.23
CA ASN A 94 -5.44 -9.68 -3.99
C ASN A 94 -3.95 -9.91 -4.24
N VAL A 95 -3.09 -9.43 -3.33
CA VAL A 95 -1.64 -9.52 -3.48
C VAL A 95 -0.97 -10.06 -2.22
N LYS A 96 0.09 -10.85 -2.38
CA LYS A 96 0.93 -11.33 -1.29
C LYS A 96 2.42 -11.24 -1.61
N TYR A 97 3.24 -11.04 -0.58
CA TYR A 97 4.70 -11.06 -0.70
C TYR A 97 5.21 -10.03 -1.71
N MET A 98 4.89 -8.76 -1.45
CA MET A 98 5.26 -7.64 -2.30
C MET A 98 6.39 -6.84 -1.66
N VAL A 99 7.37 -6.46 -2.45
CA VAL A 99 8.52 -5.66 -2.00
C VAL A 99 8.68 -4.44 -2.90
N ALA A 100 8.56 -3.24 -2.35
CA ALA A 100 8.92 -2.00 -3.02
C ALA A 100 10.20 -1.46 -2.37
N THR A 101 11.25 -1.30 -3.15
CA THR A 101 12.55 -0.83 -2.67
C THR A 101 12.97 0.38 -3.46
N ASP A 102 13.18 1.51 -2.74
CA ASP A 102 13.80 2.70 -3.31
C ASP A 102 13.07 3.29 -4.54
N CYS A 103 11.74 3.16 -4.62
CA CYS A 103 10.94 3.85 -5.62
C CYS A 103 10.88 5.35 -5.27
N SER A 104 10.97 6.24 -6.28
CA SER A 104 11.14 7.67 -6.01
C SER A 104 9.84 8.40 -5.72
N ASP A 105 8.71 7.86 -6.14
CA ASP A 105 7.40 8.29 -5.66
C ASP A 105 6.94 7.31 -4.58
N ASP A 106 5.71 6.86 -4.59
CA ASP A 106 5.18 6.02 -3.52
C ASP A 106 5.61 4.55 -3.66
N SER A 107 5.78 3.88 -2.52
CA SER A 107 6.08 2.44 -2.57
C SER A 107 4.84 1.63 -2.95
N PHE A 108 3.69 1.99 -2.38
CA PHE A 108 2.36 1.46 -2.70
C PHE A 108 1.38 2.61 -2.79
N ASP A 109 0.58 2.65 -3.84
CA ASP A 109 -0.52 3.60 -4.00
C ASP A 109 -1.82 2.87 -4.32
N TRP A 110 -2.94 3.43 -3.89
CA TRP A 110 -4.25 3.01 -4.37
C TRP A 110 -5.24 4.16 -4.48
N THR A 111 -6.09 4.05 -5.48
CA THR A 111 -7.15 4.99 -5.79
C THR A 111 -8.35 4.27 -6.41
N GLU A 112 -9.34 5.02 -6.83
CA GLU A 112 -10.49 4.57 -7.64
C GLU A 112 -11.29 3.39 -7.08
N GLY A 113 -11.29 3.24 -5.74
CA GLY A 113 -12.14 2.25 -5.10
C GLY A 113 -11.55 0.85 -5.01
N TRP A 114 -10.22 0.69 -5.02
CA TRP A 114 -9.62 -0.63 -4.78
C TRP A 114 -10.08 -1.24 -3.46
N ASN A 115 -10.52 -2.50 -3.49
CA ASN A 115 -11.01 -3.22 -2.32
C ASN A 115 -10.43 -4.63 -2.17
N GLY A 116 -9.26 -4.86 -2.72
CA GLY A 116 -8.55 -6.13 -2.59
C GLY A 116 -8.01 -6.41 -1.19
N LYS A 117 -7.32 -7.52 -1.07
CA LYS A 117 -6.62 -7.94 0.14
C LYS A 117 -5.12 -8.01 -0.10
N ALA A 118 -4.34 -7.63 0.90
CA ALA A 118 -2.89 -7.70 0.81
C ALA A 118 -2.30 -8.29 2.09
N GLN A 119 -1.28 -9.13 1.96
CA GLN A 119 -0.53 -9.63 3.11
C GLN A 119 0.95 -9.78 2.77
N PHE A 120 1.81 -9.48 3.73
CA PHE A 120 3.27 -9.49 3.62
C PHE A 120 3.77 -8.47 2.60
N LEU A 121 3.61 -7.18 2.95
CA LEU A 121 4.10 -6.05 2.18
C LEU A 121 5.36 -5.47 2.82
N VAL A 122 6.35 -5.18 2.02
CA VAL A 122 7.57 -4.47 2.41
C VAL A 122 7.72 -3.21 1.58
N ALA A 123 7.84 -2.05 2.23
CA ALA A 123 8.38 -0.84 1.63
C ALA A 123 9.68 -0.50 2.34
N TYR A 124 10.73 -0.28 1.59
CA TYR A 124 12.03 0.13 2.11
C TYR A 124 12.63 1.25 1.26
N GLN A 125 13.09 2.29 1.93
CA GLN A 125 13.73 3.43 1.30
C GLN A 125 15.10 3.63 1.92
N SER A 126 16.15 3.54 1.11
CA SER A 126 17.51 3.97 1.45
C SER A 126 17.58 5.48 1.60
N THR A 127 18.61 6.01 2.20
CA THR A 127 18.74 7.46 2.41
C THR A 127 18.88 8.20 1.07
N GLU A 128 18.43 9.45 1.03
CA GLU A 128 18.57 10.31 -0.16
C GLU A 128 20.03 10.49 -0.58
N ASP A 129 20.95 10.52 0.38
CA ASP A 129 22.39 10.61 0.11
C ASP A 129 22.92 9.37 -0.63
N GLU A 130 22.36 8.17 -0.34
CA GLU A 130 22.74 6.93 -1.02
C GLU A 130 22.11 6.83 -2.42
N LEU A 131 20.88 7.30 -2.57
CA LEU A 131 20.12 7.19 -3.81
C LEU A 131 20.42 8.33 -4.79
N GLY A 132 20.64 9.54 -4.29
CA GLY A 132 20.76 10.76 -5.09
C GLY A 132 19.39 11.33 -5.53
N TYR A 133 18.30 10.83 -4.98
CA TYR A 133 16.92 11.33 -5.16
C TYR A 133 16.10 11.09 -3.89
N ALA A 134 15.02 11.86 -3.75
CA ALA A 134 14.03 11.68 -2.69
C ALA A 134 13.08 10.53 -3.02
N CYS A 135 12.48 9.93 -1.98
CA CYS A 135 11.35 9.00 -2.08
C CYS A 135 10.17 9.61 -1.35
N ASP A 136 8.95 9.49 -1.90
CA ASP A 136 7.75 10.01 -1.28
C ASP A 136 7.15 9.00 -0.27
N CYS A 137 5.86 8.74 -0.28
CA CYS A 137 5.21 7.95 0.76
C CYS A 137 5.60 6.45 0.71
N LEU A 138 5.48 5.79 1.85
CA LEU A 138 5.51 4.33 1.91
C LEU A 138 4.19 3.72 1.43
N MET A 139 3.08 4.45 1.68
CA MET A 139 1.76 4.19 1.10
C MET A 139 1.00 5.51 0.94
N GLU A 140 0.56 5.84 -0.25
CA GLU A 140 -0.46 6.85 -0.49
C GLU A 140 -1.81 6.16 -0.73
N CYS A 141 -2.89 6.68 -0.15
CA CYS A 141 -4.10 5.87 0.01
C CYS A 141 -5.34 6.73 -0.22
N ASP A 142 -5.91 6.62 -1.40
CA ASP A 142 -7.02 7.44 -1.85
C ASP A 142 -8.27 6.61 -2.16
N ASN A 143 -9.43 7.20 -1.97
CA ASN A 143 -10.63 6.69 -2.61
C ASN A 143 -10.75 7.23 -4.04
N ASN A 144 -10.77 8.55 -4.17
CA ASN A 144 -10.82 9.26 -5.44
C ASN A 144 -10.57 10.75 -5.16
N ASP A 145 -9.51 11.33 -5.68
CA ASP A 145 -9.08 12.71 -5.42
C ASP A 145 -10.04 13.77 -5.97
N SER A 146 -10.77 13.41 -7.03
CA SER A 146 -11.77 14.29 -7.67
C SER A 146 -13.16 14.19 -7.02
N ASN A 147 -13.45 13.08 -6.30
CA ASN A 147 -14.73 12.85 -5.63
C ASN A 147 -14.56 11.91 -4.43
N TYR A 148 -14.33 12.45 -3.25
CA TYR A 148 -14.11 11.68 -2.01
C TYR A 148 -15.24 10.71 -1.64
N ALA A 149 -16.45 10.93 -2.17
CA ALA A 149 -17.61 10.08 -1.96
C ALA A 149 -17.88 9.11 -3.14
N ALA A 150 -16.95 8.99 -4.08
CA ALA A 150 -17.10 8.07 -5.21
C ALA A 150 -17.29 6.62 -4.73
N THR A 151 -18.15 5.89 -5.41
CA THR A 151 -18.50 4.50 -5.07
C THR A 151 -18.25 3.55 -6.25
N PRO A 152 -17.86 2.29 -5.99
CA PRO A 152 -17.54 1.71 -4.67
C PRO A 152 -16.36 2.41 -3.99
N VAL A 153 -16.43 2.60 -2.68
CA VAL A 153 -15.37 3.25 -1.91
C VAL A 153 -14.16 2.31 -1.79
N ALA A 154 -12.95 2.86 -1.90
CA ALA A 154 -11.74 2.11 -1.61
C ALA A 154 -11.78 1.57 -0.18
N HIS A 155 -11.61 0.26 -0.01
CA HIS A 155 -11.65 -0.40 1.30
C HIS A 155 -10.80 -1.69 1.30
N PRO A 156 -9.51 -1.61 1.05
CA PRO A 156 -8.65 -2.79 1.11
C PRO A 156 -8.50 -3.30 2.54
N VAL A 157 -8.18 -4.60 2.66
CA VAL A 157 -7.79 -5.24 3.92
C VAL A 157 -6.33 -5.64 3.83
N ILE A 158 -5.49 -5.02 4.64
CA ILE A 158 -4.03 -5.18 4.59
C ILE A 158 -3.52 -5.72 5.93
N ALA A 159 -2.66 -6.73 5.87
CA ALA A 159 -2.05 -7.30 7.06
C ALA A 159 -0.56 -7.60 6.88
N ASN A 160 0.19 -7.56 7.97
CA ASN A 160 1.61 -7.89 8.00
C ASN A 160 2.44 -7.06 7.00
N ALA A 161 2.43 -5.74 7.18
CA ALA A 161 3.29 -4.83 6.44
C ALA A 161 4.48 -4.36 7.30
N THR A 162 5.64 -4.20 6.69
CA THR A 162 6.83 -3.56 7.24
C THR A 162 7.20 -2.39 6.34
N LEU A 163 7.04 -1.18 6.85
CA LEU A 163 7.17 0.06 6.10
C LEU A 163 8.29 0.90 6.72
N VAL A 164 9.43 0.99 6.02
CA VAL A 164 10.65 1.61 6.52
C VAL A 164 11.07 2.74 5.59
N GLY A 165 10.85 3.97 6.02
CA GLY A 165 11.22 5.17 5.29
C GLY A 165 12.67 5.60 5.54
N ASN A 166 13.11 6.62 4.80
CA ASN A 166 14.49 7.09 4.72
C ASN A 166 14.82 8.30 5.62
N GLY A 167 13.91 8.71 6.50
CA GLY A 167 14.09 9.89 7.35
C GLY A 167 13.71 11.22 6.70
N GLY A 168 13.30 11.22 5.42
CA GLY A 168 12.81 12.40 4.72
C GLY A 168 11.53 12.99 5.32
N ASP A 169 11.11 14.14 4.84
CA ASP A 169 9.95 14.91 5.34
C ASP A 169 8.61 14.45 4.76
N ALA A 170 8.63 13.61 3.73
CA ALA A 170 7.46 12.94 3.20
C ALA A 170 6.76 12.08 4.27
N GLN A 171 5.51 11.74 4.04
CA GLN A 171 4.72 10.97 4.98
C GLN A 171 5.02 9.47 4.84
N GLY A 172 4.81 8.70 5.89
CA GLY A 172 4.87 7.25 5.82
C GLY A 172 3.64 6.67 5.13
N VAL A 173 2.60 6.35 5.89
CA VAL A 173 1.29 6.01 5.35
C VAL A 173 0.42 7.27 5.36
N ARG A 174 -0.18 7.59 4.23
CA ARG A 174 -1.03 8.75 4.03
C ARG A 174 -2.43 8.31 3.60
N LEU A 175 -3.39 8.35 4.52
CA LEU A 175 -4.79 8.02 4.24
C LEU A 175 -5.57 9.30 3.96
N ARG A 176 -6.15 9.44 2.77
CA ARG A 176 -6.83 10.68 2.36
C ARG A 176 -7.98 10.44 1.38
N ALA A 177 -8.54 11.53 0.85
CA ALA A 177 -9.51 11.55 -0.27
C ALA A 177 -10.68 10.57 -0.12
N GLY A 178 -11.15 10.36 1.12
CA GLY A 178 -12.30 9.51 1.40
C GLY A 178 -12.01 8.01 1.46
N THR A 179 -10.74 7.57 1.41
CA THR A 179 -10.44 6.14 1.51
C THR A 179 -10.93 5.52 2.81
N GLN A 180 -11.38 4.28 2.72
CA GLN A 180 -11.52 3.37 3.84
C GLN A 180 -10.42 2.33 3.78
N VAL A 181 -10.10 1.71 4.91
CA VAL A 181 -9.07 0.67 5.01
C VAL A 181 -9.26 -0.15 6.27
N GLU A 182 -8.91 -1.43 6.22
CA GLU A 182 -8.61 -2.21 7.41
C GLU A 182 -7.11 -2.55 7.38
N LEU A 183 -6.32 -1.94 8.27
CA LEU A 183 -4.86 -2.14 8.37
C LEU A 183 -4.52 -2.84 9.68
N TYR A 184 -3.87 -4.00 9.57
CA TYR A 184 -3.53 -4.87 10.69
C TYR A 184 -2.05 -5.28 10.69
N ASN A 185 -1.52 -5.60 11.85
CA ASN A 185 -0.21 -6.23 12.01
C ASN A 185 0.94 -5.49 11.29
N THR A 186 0.95 -4.17 11.33
CA THR A 186 1.84 -3.34 10.54
C THR A 186 2.85 -2.59 11.41
N LEU A 187 4.09 -2.50 10.91
CA LEU A 187 5.18 -1.70 11.49
C LEU A 187 5.50 -0.54 10.55
N ILE A 188 5.50 0.71 11.06
CA ILE A 188 5.74 1.91 10.26
C ILE A 188 6.81 2.76 10.94
N THR A 189 7.89 3.07 10.23
CA THR A 189 9.01 3.88 10.76
C THR A 189 9.72 4.66 9.65
N GLY A 190 10.68 5.49 10.04
CA GLY A 190 11.63 6.13 9.14
C GLY A 190 11.13 7.41 8.48
N LYS A 191 9.91 7.86 8.74
CA LYS A 191 9.41 9.16 8.29
C LYS A 191 9.06 10.05 9.49
N GLU A 192 9.11 11.38 9.29
CA GLU A 192 8.75 12.35 10.33
C GLU A 192 7.29 12.18 10.78
N LYS A 193 6.40 11.86 9.84
CA LYS A 193 4.99 11.55 10.06
C LYS A 193 4.71 10.13 9.58
N PRO A 194 4.93 9.11 10.43
CA PRO A 194 4.81 7.72 9.98
C PRO A 194 3.41 7.35 9.51
N LEU A 195 2.37 7.96 10.09
CA LEU A 195 0.97 7.71 9.75
C LEU A 195 0.17 9.01 9.82
N THR A 196 -0.40 9.41 8.70
CA THR A 196 -1.22 10.62 8.57
C THR A 196 -2.61 10.23 8.09
N VAL A 197 -3.64 10.85 8.68
CA VAL A 197 -5.02 10.77 8.21
C VAL A 197 -5.49 12.16 7.81
N GLU A 198 -6.07 12.28 6.62
CA GLU A 198 -6.46 13.54 5.99
C GLU A 198 -7.88 13.41 5.43
N THR A 199 -8.56 14.54 5.28
CA THR A 199 -9.96 14.67 4.86
C THR A 199 -10.98 14.14 5.84
N ALA A 200 -12.08 14.88 5.98
CA ALA A 200 -13.10 14.56 6.97
C ALA A 200 -13.76 13.19 6.71
N GLU A 201 -13.92 12.80 5.47
CA GLU A 201 -14.51 11.52 5.07
C GLU A 201 -13.65 10.34 5.55
N THR A 202 -12.34 10.42 5.35
CA THR A 202 -11.38 9.39 5.79
C THR A 202 -11.32 9.30 7.31
N GLU A 203 -11.22 10.43 8.00
CA GLU A 203 -11.16 10.45 9.47
C GLU A 203 -12.47 10.00 10.11
N ASN A 204 -13.63 10.37 9.54
CA ASN A 204 -14.93 9.89 10.01
C ASN A 204 -15.07 8.37 9.85
N ALA A 205 -14.64 7.78 8.75
CA ALA A 205 -14.67 6.34 8.55
C ALA A 205 -13.89 5.57 9.65
N LEU A 206 -12.75 6.11 10.08
CA LEU A 206 -11.99 5.57 11.22
C LEU A 206 -12.72 5.79 12.55
N LYS A 207 -13.27 6.98 12.76
CA LYS A 207 -13.97 7.33 14.00
C LYS A 207 -15.23 6.50 14.21
N GLU A 208 -15.94 6.19 13.14
CA GLU A 208 -17.18 5.39 13.14
C GLU A 208 -16.91 3.88 13.14
N GLY A 209 -15.66 3.46 12.89
CA GLY A 209 -15.26 2.05 12.87
C GLY A 209 -15.54 1.31 11.55
N THR A 210 -15.90 2.03 10.49
CA THR A 210 -15.94 1.49 9.12
C THR A 210 -14.54 1.14 8.64
N SER A 211 -13.57 2.04 8.85
CA SER A 211 -12.14 1.75 8.73
C SER A 211 -11.56 1.32 10.07
N LYS A 212 -10.47 0.54 10.02
CA LYS A 212 -9.78 0.05 11.22
C LYS A 212 -8.27 0.17 11.09
N LEU A 213 -7.66 0.69 12.13
CA LEU A 213 -6.22 0.64 12.36
C LEU A 213 -6.03 -0.13 13.67
N GLU A 214 -5.68 -1.40 13.59
CA GLU A 214 -5.52 -2.26 14.76
C GLU A 214 -4.24 -3.08 14.65
N TYR A 215 -3.56 -3.30 15.77
CA TYR A 215 -2.27 -4.01 15.81
C TYR A 215 -1.22 -3.33 14.90
N VAL A 216 -1.24 -2.01 14.85
CA VAL A 216 -0.29 -1.17 14.11
C VAL A 216 0.67 -0.52 15.10
N ALA A 217 1.97 -0.63 14.85
CA ALA A 217 2.99 0.01 15.66
C ALA A 217 3.73 1.05 14.81
N ILE A 218 3.81 2.28 15.32
CA ILE A 218 4.40 3.42 14.63
C ILE A 218 5.53 4.05 15.45
N SER A 219 6.55 4.59 14.77
CA SER A 219 7.74 5.15 15.42
C SER A 219 7.53 6.48 16.12
N LYS A 220 6.48 7.20 15.77
CA LYS A 220 6.07 8.48 16.40
C LYS A 220 4.56 8.44 16.69
N GLU A 221 3.89 9.58 16.67
CA GLU A 221 2.44 9.70 16.84
C GLU A 221 1.73 9.75 15.47
N LEU A 222 0.47 9.34 15.45
CA LEU A 222 -0.41 9.58 14.32
C LEU A 222 -0.68 11.08 14.16
N THR A 223 -0.63 11.56 12.93
CA THR A 223 -1.01 12.94 12.57
C THR A 223 -2.42 12.95 11.98
N SER A 224 -3.33 13.68 12.59
CA SER A 224 -4.69 13.94 12.09
C SER A 224 -4.75 15.36 11.54
N LYS A 225 -5.26 15.55 10.33
CA LYS A 225 -5.37 16.87 9.70
C LYS A 225 -6.66 17.60 10.11
N GLU A 226 -7.76 16.85 10.24
CA GLU A 226 -9.07 17.41 10.60
C GLU A 226 -9.37 17.34 12.10
N ASN A 227 -8.52 16.69 12.88
CA ASN A 227 -8.70 16.43 14.32
C ASN A 227 -9.99 15.67 14.67
N ILE A 228 -10.47 14.82 13.78
CA ILE A 228 -11.63 13.94 13.99
C ILE A 228 -11.17 12.58 14.55
N TYR A 229 -10.19 11.94 13.89
CA TYR A 229 -9.56 10.72 14.39
C TYR A 229 -8.12 11.05 14.82
N THR A 230 -7.94 11.14 16.13
CA THR A 230 -6.71 11.67 16.72
C THR A 230 -5.73 10.57 17.11
N ASN A 231 -4.49 10.95 17.45
CA ASN A 231 -3.51 10.02 18.04
C ASN A 231 -4.04 9.32 19.31
N ALA A 232 -4.90 9.98 20.07
CA ALA A 232 -5.53 9.36 21.25
C ALA A 232 -6.52 8.26 20.86
N ASP A 233 -7.28 8.43 19.78
CA ASP A 233 -8.17 7.40 19.25
C ASP A 233 -7.34 6.20 18.74
N PHE A 234 -6.29 6.47 17.97
CA PHE A 234 -5.37 5.44 17.48
C PHE A 234 -4.74 4.63 18.62
N ALA A 235 -4.21 5.30 19.63
CA ALA A 235 -3.56 4.64 20.77
C ALA A 235 -4.51 3.80 21.64
N GLN A 236 -5.83 4.03 21.56
CA GLN A 236 -6.84 3.24 22.26
C GLN A 236 -7.33 2.03 21.45
N ALA A 237 -7.10 1.98 20.15
CA ALA A 237 -7.49 0.87 19.32
C ALA A 237 -6.65 -0.39 19.64
N ALA A 238 -7.22 -1.56 19.37
CA ALA A 238 -6.63 -2.83 19.79
C ALA A 238 -5.21 -3.03 19.24
N GLY A 239 -4.26 -3.28 20.12
CA GLY A 239 -2.88 -3.65 19.80
C GLY A 239 -2.03 -2.56 19.13
N ASN A 240 -2.54 -1.33 19.03
CA ASN A 240 -1.79 -0.20 18.49
C ASN A 240 -0.73 0.31 19.49
N LEU A 241 0.41 0.74 18.94
CA LEU A 241 1.53 1.27 19.72
C LEU A 241 2.11 2.51 19.01
N THR A 242 2.36 3.57 19.77
CA THR A 242 3.02 4.79 19.29
C THR A 242 4.42 4.93 19.87
N ASN A 243 5.26 5.78 19.28
CA ASN A 243 6.62 6.09 19.75
C ASN A 243 7.49 4.83 19.91
N GLN A 244 7.39 3.90 18.97
CA GLN A 244 8.13 2.64 19.01
C GLN A 244 9.49 2.75 18.33
N THR A 245 10.45 1.99 18.84
CA THR A 245 11.72 1.75 18.18
C THR A 245 11.75 0.31 17.71
N PHE A 246 12.10 0.10 16.45
CA PHE A 246 12.20 -1.23 15.87
C PHE A 246 13.64 -1.66 15.71
N SER A 247 13.88 -2.96 15.75
CA SER A 247 15.19 -3.57 15.53
C SER A 247 15.09 -4.54 14.35
N TRP A 248 15.95 -4.33 13.39
CA TRP A 248 16.03 -5.16 12.19
C TRP A 248 17.32 -5.97 12.22
N THR A 249 17.28 -7.22 11.75
CA THR A 249 18.47 -8.03 11.50
C THR A 249 19.15 -7.63 10.19
N ASP A 250 18.34 -7.16 9.24
CA ASP A 250 18.76 -6.53 7.98
C ASP A 250 17.62 -5.65 7.47
N LYS A 251 17.90 -4.45 6.95
CA LYS A 251 16.96 -3.49 6.34
C LYS A 251 15.56 -3.46 7.00
N TYR A 252 14.70 -4.38 6.63
CA TYR A 252 13.30 -4.54 7.04
C TYR A 252 13.01 -5.92 7.67
N VAL A 253 14.02 -6.75 7.86
CA VAL A 253 13.86 -8.12 8.39
C VAL A 253 13.74 -8.10 9.90
N GLY A 254 12.54 -8.33 10.39
CA GLY A 254 12.20 -8.33 11.81
C GLY A 254 10.70 -8.18 12.02
N THR A 255 10.22 -8.64 13.15
CA THR A 255 8.81 -8.59 13.55
C THR A 255 8.67 -8.18 15.01
N ALA A 256 7.48 -7.72 15.40
CA ALA A 256 7.13 -7.44 16.78
C ALA A 256 5.97 -8.35 17.22
N ASP A 257 6.00 -8.79 18.46
CA ASP A 257 4.97 -9.67 19.04
C ASP A 257 3.59 -9.00 19.11
N GLY A 258 2.56 -9.83 19.26
CA GLY A 258 1.20 -9.39 19.51
C GLY A 258 0.45 -8.93 18.26
N GLY A 259 0.42 -9.77 17.26
CA GLY A 259 -0.43 -9.60 16.07
C GLY A 259 -1.81 -10.21 16.22
N LYS A 260 -2.70 -9.88 15.29
CA LYS A 260 -4.07 -10.41 15.15
C LYS A 260 -4.08 -11.57 14.16
N ASP A 261 -4.73 -12.65 14.51
CA ASP A 261 -4.99 -13.76 13.58
C ASP A 261 -6.16 -13.40 12.65
N LEU A 262 -5.90 -13.30 11.36
CA LEU A 262 -6.89 -13.03 10.32
C LEU A 262 -7.27 -14.27 9.50
N SER A 263 -6.76 -15.46 9.84
CA SER A 263 -6.94 -16.69 9.06
C SER A 263 -8.36 -17.26 9.06
N ALA A 264 -9.30 -16.61 9.72
CA ALA A 264 -10.73 -16.87 9.50
C ALA A 264 -11.16 -16.54 8.06
N ASP A 265 -10.53 -15.59 7.43
CA ASP A 265 -10.57 -15.39 5.98
C ASP A 265 -9.43 -16.19 5.35
N SER A 266 -9.77 -17.09 4.43
CA SER A 266 -8.83 -18.04 3.83
C SER A 266 -7.72 -17.40 3.00
N PHE A 267 -7.85 -16.13 2.63
CA PHE A 267 -6.77 -15.40 1.96
C PHE A 267 -5.57 -15.21 2.89
N PHE A 268 -5.79 -14.91 4.17
CA PHE A 268 -4.72 -14.58 5.10
C PHE A 268 -4.06 -15.84 5.69
N THR A 269 -2.76 -15.89 5.58
CA THR A 269 -1.94 -16.82 6.34
C THR A 269 -1.99 -16.43 7.82
N LYS A 270 -2.14 -17.41 8.70
CA LYS A 270 -2.17 -17.19 10.14
C LYS A 270 -0.87 -16.62 10.64
N THR A 271 -0.96 -15.49 11.36
CA THR A 271 0.17 -14.86 12.06
C THR A 271 -0.26 -14.43 13.46
N ASN A 272 0.71 -14.24 14.35
CA ASN A 272 0.51 -13.69 15.68
C ASN A 272 1.50 -12.56 16.01
N TYR A 273 2.07 -11.96 14.97
CA TYR A 273 3.08 -10.90 15.04
C TYR A 273 2.72 -9.73 14.10
N LYS A 274 3.36 -8.58 14.33
CA LYS A 274 3.33 -7.41 13.46
C LYS A 274 4.58 -7.39 12.58
N GLY A 275 4.43 -6.93 11.34
CA GLY A 275 5.50 -6.88 10.35
C GLY A 275 5.40 -7.99 9.31
N ALA A 276 6.18 -7.86 8.23
CA ALA A 276 6.08 -8.70 7.05
C ALA A 276 7.08 -9.86 7.03
N VAL A 277 8.29 -9.68 7.55
CA VAL A 277 9.40 -10.60 7.34
C VAL A 277 10.00 -11.03 8.68
N LYS A 278 9.84 -12.29 9.03
CA LYS A 278 10.46 -12.87 10.23
C LYS A 278 11.95 -13.15 9.99
N ALA A 279 12.77 -12.92 11.01
CA ALA A 279 14.21 -13.16 10.91
C ALA A 279 14.59 -14.65 10.74
N ASP A 280 13.75 -15.56 11.21
CA ASP A 280 13.94 -17.01 11.09
C ASP A 280 13.21 -17.63 9.87
N GLU A 281 12.46 -16.82 9.13
CA GLU A 281 11.67 -17.23 7.97
C GLU A 281 11.61 -16.09 6.93
N ASP A 282 12.79 -15.71 6.42
CA ASP A 282 12.92 -14.62 5.47
C ASP A 282 12.49 -15.06 4.05
N TRP A 283 11.25 -14.76 3.72
CA TRP A 283 10.69 -15.07 2.40
C TRP A 283 11.21 -14.16 1.27
N THR A 284 11.93 -13.08 1.62
CA THR A 284 12.54 -12.18 0.61
C THR A 284 13.88 -12.71 0.14
N ALA A 285 14.53 -13.57 0.91
CA ALA A 285 15.86 -14.07 0.62
C ALA A 285 15.93 -14.87 -0.70
N GLY A 286 16.92 -14.56 -1.52
CA GLY A 286 17.28 -15.31 -2.71
C GLY A 286 16.51 -14.98 -3.98
N TRP A 287 15.58 -14.00 -3.94
CA TRP A 287 14.87 -13.51 -5.13
C TRP A 287 14.70 -11.99 -5.18
N THR A 288 14.85 -11.28 -4.09
CA THR A 288 14.87 -9.79 -4.06
C THR A 288 16.29 -9.24 -4.18
N LEU A 289 16.38 -7.96 -4.58
CA LEU A 289 17.62 -7.17 -4.72
C LEU A 289 17.95 -6.39 -3.44
#